data_71185320889a36666ba0a24e0cba8d5e
#
_entry.id   71185320889a36666ba0a24e0cba8d5e
#
_cell.length_a   1.000
_cell.length_b   1.000
_cell.length_c   1.000
_cell.angle_alpha   90.00
_cell.angle_beta   90.00
_cell.angle_gamma   90.00
#
_symmetry.space_group_name_H-M   'P 1'
#
loop_
_entity.id
_entity.type
_entity.pdbx_description
1 polymer ?
#
loop_
_entity_poly.entity_id
_entity_poly.type
_entity_poly.pdbx_seq_one_letter_code
_entity_poly.pdbx_strand_id
1 'polypeptide(L)'
;MHFRLATESDRGLVESLWDYCFEHREDPFFQWYFNHFYRPENVLMGFEGDDMACLTHLNPYTLCLRGKAIDTSYIVGLATHPAARRSGVGGKLLTAALKEMKRRGHYIHI
;
A
#
# COMPACT_ATOMS: atom_id res chain seq x y z
N MET A 1 -1.00 -16.50 -5.71
CA MET A 1 -0.52 -15.30 -4.95
C MET A 1 -1.40 -15.07 -3.74
N HIS A 2 -0.80 -14.79 -2.61
CA HIS A 2 -1.50 -14.56 -1.35
C HIS A 2 -1.40 -13.08 -0.97
N PHE A 3 -2.52 -12.45 -0.61
CA PHE A 3 -2.55 -11.07 -0.16
C PHE A 3 -2.95 -10.99 1.31
N ARG A 4 -2.24 -10.13 2.06
CA ARG A 4 -2.59 -9.85 3.46
C ARG A 4 -2.15 -8.44 3.83
N LEU A 5 -2.72 -7.93 4.92
CA LEU A 5 -2.26 -6.66 5.48
C LEU A 5 -0.93 -6.87 6.21
N ALA A 6 -0.10 -5.85 6.24
CA ALA A 6 1.18 -5.90 6.91
C ALA A 6 1.02 -5.89 8.43
N THR A 7 2.06 -6.34 9.11
CA THR A 7 2.19 -6.26 10.57
C THR A 7 3.44 -5.45 10.91
N GLU A 8 3.64 -5.19 12.21
CA GLU A 8 4.82 -4.45 12.65
C GLU A 8 6.14 -5.12 12.19
N SER A 9 6.17 -6.44 12.13
CA SER A 9 7.36 -7.17 11.73
C SER A 9 7.67 -7.04 10.23
N ASP A 10 6.72 -6.56 9.44
CA ASP A 10 6.90 -6.40 7.99
C ASP A 10 7.50 -5.06 7.60
N ARG A 11 7.69 -4.14 8.54
CA ARG A 11 8.15 -2.78 8.24
C ARG A 11 9.44 -2.75 7.44
N GLY A 12 10.39 -3.62 7.76
CA GLY A 12 11.65 -3.69 7.03
C GLY A 12 11.46 -3.99 5.54
N LEU A 13 10.58 -4.94 5.21
CA LEU A 13 10.24 -5.26 3.82
C LEU A 13 9.57 -4.09 3.11
N VAL A 14 8.63 -3.42 3.78
CA VAL A 14 7.91 -2.29 3.23
C VAL A 14 8.87 -1.13 2.94
N GLU A 15 9.75 -0.81 3.89
CA GLU A 15 10.73 0.26 3.71
C GLU A 15 11.71 -0.05 2.59
N SER A 16 12.16 -1.31 2.49
CA SER A 16 13.11 -1.72 1.45
C SER A 16 12.53 -1.57 0.06
N LEU A 17 11.29 -1.96 -0.15
CA LEU A 17 10.66 -1.81 -1.46
C LEU A 17 10.37 -0.34 -1.79
N TRP A 18 9.99 0.46 -0.79
CA TRP A 18 9.80 1.90 -0.99
C TRP A 18 11.11 2.58 -1.36
N ASP A 19 12.20 2.24 -0.67
CA ASP A 19 13.54 2.76 -0.98
C ASP A 19 13.95 2.44 -2.42
N TYR A 20 13.61 1.26 -2.90
CA TYR A 20 13.93 0.85 -4.27
C TYR A 20 13.07 1.54 -5.31
N CYS A 21 11.76 1.65 -5.06
CA CYS A 21 10.79 2.09 -6.08
C CYS A 21 10.50 3.58 -6.07
N PHE A 22 10.66 4.25 -4.93
CA PHE A 22 10.24 5.65 -4.77
C PHE A 22 11.37 6.49 -4.17
N GLU A 23 11.18 7.02 -2.95
CA GLU A 23 12.20 7.82 -2.29
C GLU A 23 13.17 6.95 -1.52
N HIS A 24 14.44 7.33 -1.53
CA HIS A 24 15.48 6.65 -0.77
C HIS A 24 15.37 6.93 0.73
N ARG A 25 15.98 6.05 1.53
CA ARG A 25 15.92 6.15 3.01
C ARG A 25 16.48 7.46 3.54
N GLU A 26 17.42 8.07 2.84
CA GLU A 26 18.03 9.35 3.24
C GLU A 26 17.12 10.54 2.93
N ASP A 27 16.10 10.37 2.11
CA ASP A 27 15.18 11.45 1.74
C ASP A 27 14.36 11.87 2.97
N PRO A 28 14.27 13.19 3.24
CA PRO A 28 13.47 13.67 4.38
C PRO A 28 12.00 13.25 4.32
N PHE A 29 11.41 13.15 3.12
CA PHE A 29 10.04 12.71 2.97
C PHE A 29 9.89 11.24 3.40
N PHE A 30 10.83 10.36 3.03
CA PHE A 30 10.82 8.96 3.46
C PHE A 30 10.82 8.86 4.98
N GLN A 31 11.75 9.60 5.63
CA GLN A 31 11.88 9.57 7.07
C GLN A 31 10.62 10.10 7.75
N TRP A 32 10.07 11.20 7.25
CA TRP A 32 8.83 11.76 7.79
C TRP A 32 7.67 10.79 7.66
N TYR A 33 7.49 10.21 6.47
CA TYR A 33 6.38 9.31 6.18
C TYR A 33 6.41 8.08 7.09
N PHE A 34 7.55 7.39 7.17
CA PHE A 34 7.65 6.18 7.96
C PHE A 34 7.69 6.42 9.47
N ASN A 35 8.09 7.59 9.91
CA ASN A 35 8.13 7.93 11.34
C ASN A 35 6.82 8.50 11.86
N HIS A 36 6.03 9.15 11.02
CA HIS A 36 4.85 9.90 11.47
C HIS A 36 3.54 9.46 10.84
N PHE A 37 3.56 8.96 9.64
CA PHE A 37 2.33 8.67 8.89
C PHE A 37 2.09 7.18 8.68
N TYR A 38 3.12 6.40 8.47
CA TYR A 38 3.03 4.99 8.14
C TYR A 38 2.34 4.18 9.24
N ARG A 39 1.39 3.32 8.81
CA ARG A 39 0.75 2.34 9.69
C ARG A 39 0.66 1.01 8.96
N PRO A 40 1.14 -0.10 9.57
CA PRO A 40 1.16 -1.39 8.87
C PRO A 40 -0.23 -1.87 8.47
N GLU A 41 -1.26 -1.60 9.26
CA GLU A 41 -2.63 -2.02 8.94
C GLU A 41 -3.19 -1.36 7.68
N ASN A 42 -2.52 -0.35 7.14
CA ASN A 42 -2.89 0.32 5.91
C ASN A 42 -2.08 -0.15 4.70
N VAL A 43 -1.24 -1.17 4.87
CA VAL A 43 -0.41 -1.70 3.79
C VAL A 43 -0.90 -3.08 3.40
N LEU A 44 -1.26 -3.25 2.13
CA LEU A 44 -1.64 -4.54 1.57
C LEU A 44 -0.44 -5.12 0.82
N MET A 45 -0.05 -6.33 1.19
CA MET A 45 1.13 -7.02 0.64
C MET A 45 0.69 -8.28 -0.13
N GLY A 46 1.37 -8.56 -1.24
CA GLY A 46 1.18 -9.78 -2.00
C GLY A 46 2.42 -10.65 -1.97
N PHE A 47 2.22 -11.95 -1.77
CA PHE A 47 3.30 -12.92 -1.65
C PHE A 47 3.15 -14.05 -2.65
N GLU A 48 4.27 -14.47 -3.23
CA GLU A 48 4.39 -15.74 -3.94
C GLU A 48 5.17 -16.68 -3.02
N GLY A 49 4.45 -17.64 -2.40
CA GLY A 49 5.05 -18.44 -1.35
C GLY A 49 5.44 -17.54 -0.17
N ASP A 50 6.72 -17.58 0.20
CA ASP A 50 7.25 -16.76 1.28
C ASP A 50 7.88 -15.45 0.79
N ASP A 51 7.90 -15.22 -0.53
CA ASP A 51 8.55 -14.06 -1.12
C ASP A 51 7.55 -12.94 -1.38
N MET A 52 7.84 -11.74 -0.85
CA MET A 52 7.02 -10.57 -1.12
C MET A 52 7.20 -10.13 -2.56
N ALA A 53 6.10 -10.09 -3.31
CA ALA A 53 6.09 -9.73 -4.72
C ALA A 53 5.68 -8.26 -4.95
N CYS A 54 4.77 -7.74 -4.12
CA CYS A 54 4.21 -6.41 -4.32
C CYS A 54 3.57 -5.88 -3.05
N LEU A 55 3.34 -4.57 -3.02
CA LEU A 55 2.58 -3.94 -1.95
C LEU A 55 1.95 -2.63 -2.42
N THR A 56 0.95 -2.17 -1.68
CA THR A 56 0.41 -0.82 -1.83
C THR A 56 -0.03 -0.28 -0.47
N HIS A 57 0.02 1.03 -0.34
CA HIS A 57 -0.45 1.72 0.87
C HIS A 57 -1.86 2.22 0.63
N LEU A 58 -2.78 1.86 1.52
CA LEU A 58 -4.19 2.29 1.49
C LEU A 58 -4.39 3.29 2.61
N ASN A 59 -3.88 4.51 2.42
CA ASN A 59 -3.91 5.51 3.47
C ASN A 59 -5.30 6.12 3.63
N PRO A 60 -5.80 6.26 4.86
CA PRO A 60 -7.10 6.86 5.09
C PRO A 60 -7.14 8.31 4.61
N TYR A 61 -8.27 8.67 4.02
CA TYR A 61 -8.51 10.02 3.52
C TYR A 61 -9.98 10.35 3.70
N THR A 62 -10.27 11.56 4.16
CA THR A 62 -11.65 12.04 4.27
C THR A 62 -11.92 13.03 3.16
N LEU A 63 -12.84 12.67 2.26
CA LEU A 63 -13.24 13.51 1.15
C LEU A 63 -14.49 14.30 1.55
N CYS A 64 -14.42 15.63 1.41
CA CYS A 64 -15.58 16.49 1.64
C CYS A 64 -16.28 16.76 0.32
N LEU A 65 -17.50 16.25 0.18
CA LEU A 65 -18.29 16.42 -1.03
C LEU A 65 -19.67 16.92 -0.66
N ARG A 66 -20.01 18.13 -1.17
CA ARG A 66 -21.33 18.77 -0.90
C ARG A 66 -21.66 18.86 0.59
N GLY A 67 -20.66 19.20 1.40
CA GLY A 67 -20.84 19.32 2.85
C GLY A 67 -20.86 18.01 3.62
N LYS A 68 -20.65 16.88 2.95
CA LYS A 68 -20.58 15.56 3.60
C LYS A 68 -19.14 15.08 3.64
N ALA A 69 -18.73 14.53 4.78
CA ALA A 69 -17.43 13.88 4.93
C ALA A 69 -17.58 12.41 4.54
N ILE A 70 -16.78 11.96 3.59
CA ILE A 70 -16.79 10.58 3.11
C ILE A 70 -15.41 9.98 3.37
N ASP A 71 -15.39 8.92 4.18
CA ASP A 71 -14.13 8.21 4.46
C ASP A 71 -13.79 7.31 3.27
N THR A 72 -12.55 7.39 2.83
CA THR A 72 -12.03 6.57 1.74
C THR A 72 -10.57 6.24 1.98
N SER A 73 -9.97 5.50 1.07
CA SER A 73 -8.54 5.22 1.08
C SER A 73 -7.88 5.86 -0.13
N TYR A 74 -6.71 6.41 0.10
CA TYR A 74 -5.85 6.93 -0.96
C TYR A 74 -4.81 5.88 -1.30
N ILE A 75 -4.82 5.38 -2.54
CA ILE A 75 -3.85 4.37 -2.98
C ILE A 75 -2.53 5.07 -3.25
N VAL A 76 -1.53 4.78 -2.42
CA VAL A 76 -0.20 5.36 -2.53
C VAL A 76 0.83 4.25 -2.64
N GLY A 77 1.81 4.44 -3.51
CA GLY A 77 2.94 3.53 -3.58
C GLY A 77 2.58 2.13 -4.06
N LEU A 78 1.93 2.03 -5.22
CA LEU A 78 1.69 0.74 -5.86
C LEU A 78 3.04 0.22 -6.38
N ALA A 79 3.66 -0.70 -5.66
CA ALA A 79 5.01 -1.15 -5.92
C ALA A 79 5.08 -2.65 -6.19
N THR A 80 5.85 -3.04 -7.19
CA THR A 80 6.12 -4.44 -7.52
C THR A 80 7.61 -4.71 -7.41
N HIS A 81 7.97 -5.79 -6.70
CA HIS A 81 9.35 -6.21 -6.58
C HIS A 81 9.93 -6.49 -7.98
N PRO A 82 11.18 -6.10 -8.26
CA PRO A 82 11.77 -6.29 -9.59
C PRO A 82 11.69 -7.71 -10.12
N ALA A 83 11.86 -8.71 -9.26
CA ALA A 83 11.81 -10.11 -9.65
C ALA A 83 10.40 -10.58 -10.06
N ALA A 84 9.36 -9.86 -9.67
CA ALA A 84 7.96 -10.21 -9.94
C ALA A 84 7.35 -9.37 -11.07
N ARG A 85 8.09 -8.46 -11.65
CA ARG A 85 7.60 -7.62 -12.75
C ARG A 85 7.30 -8.45 -13.99
N ARG A 86 6.33 -8.01 -14.80
CA ARG A 86 5.88 -8.66 -16.04
C ARG A 86 5.05 -9.93 -15.84
N SER A 87 4.65 -10.26 -14.61
CA SER A 87 3.80 -11.43 -14.35
C SER A 87 2.33 -11.09 -14.08
N GLY A 88 1.90 -9.86 -14.39
CA GLY A 88 0.54 -9.42 -14.13
C GLY A 88 0.26 -9.12 -12.67
N VAL A 89 1.31 -9.00 -11.86
CA VAL A 89 1.20 -8.79 -10.41
C VAL A 89 0.52 -7.46 -10.09
N GLY A 90 0.83 -6.41 -10.85
CA GLY A 90 0.24 -5.09 -10.61
C GLY A 90 -1.28 -5.10 -10.71
N GLY A 91 -1.83 -5.79 -11.72
CA GLY A 91 -3.28 -5.93 -11.87
C GLY A 91 -3.91 -6.72 -10.74
N LYS A 92 -3.27 -7.81 -10.31
CA LYS A 92 -3.73 -8.61 -9.17
C LYS A 92 -3.71 -7.80 -7.88
N LEU A 93 -2.66 -7.01 -7.66
CA LEU A 93 -2.54 -6.13 -6.50
C LEU A 93 -3.63 -5.07 -6.49
N LEU A 94 -3.88 -4.43 -7.62
CA LEU A 94 -4.95 -3.43 -7.72
C LEU A 94 -6.31 -4.03 -7.41
N THR A 95 -6.61 -5.21 -7.96
CA THR A 95 -7.85 -5.92 -7.68
C THR A 95 -8.00 -6.22 -6.19
N ALA A 96 -6.93 -6.71 -5.55
CA ALA A 96 -6.95 -7.00 -4.12
C ALA A 96 -7.12 -5.71 -3.30
N ALA A 97 -6.49 -4.61 -3.71
CA ALA A 97 -6.64 -3.32 -3.04
C ALA A 97 -8.08 -2.81 -3.10
N LEU A 98 -8.73 -2.92 -4.26
CA LEU A 98 -10.13 -2.51 -4.41
C LEU A 98 -11.06 -3.35 -3.54
N LYS A 99 -10.79 -4.66 -3.43
CA LYS A 99 -11.57 -5.54 -2.55
C LYS A 99 -11.40 -5.15 -1.08
N GLU A 100 -10.19 -4.82 -0.66
CA GLU A 100 -9.94 -4.38 0.71
C GLU A 100 -10.62 -3.05 1.02
N MET A 101 -10.59 -2.11 0.09
CA MET A 101 -11.28 -0.82 0.24
C MET A 101 -12.78 -1.03 0.38
N LYS A 102 -13.38 -1.93 -0.43
CA LYS A 102 -14.79 -2.27 -0.33
C LYS A 102 -15.11 -2.90 1.02
N ARG A 103 -14.25 -3.80 1.51
CA ARG A 103 -14.42 -4.40 2.84
C ARG A 103 -14.44 -3.35 3.95
N ARG A 104 -13.67 -2.27 3.79
CA ARG A 104 -13.62 -1.15 4.74
C ARG A 104 -14.81 -0.19 4.60
N GLY A 105 -15.66 -0.38 3.59
CA GLY A 105 -16.76 0.54 3.30
C GLY A 105 -16.32 1.75 2.49
N HIS A 106 -15.16 1.70 1.85
CA HIS A 106 -14.62 2.79 1.04
C HIS A 106 -15.00 2.55 -0.43
N TYR A 107 -16.10 3.16 -0.88
CA TYR A 107 -16.61 2.95 -2.23
C TYR A 107 -16.17 4.00 -3.25
N ILE A 108 -15.55 5.09 -2.78
CA ILE A 108 -15.01 6.14 -3.62
C ILE A 108 -13.50 6.00 -3.59
N HIS A 109 -12.87 5.97 -4.76
CA HIS A 109 -11.42 5.78 -4.89
C HIS A 109 -10.76 7.07 -5.37
N ILE A 110 -9.64 7.35 -4.79
CA ILE A 110 -8.82 8.49 -5.16
C ILE A 110 -7.47 7.98 -5.68
#